data_7b21212b243019f7d54cf17cfba54a55
#
_entry.id   7b21212b243019f7d54cf17cfba54a55
#
_cell.length_a   1.000
_cell.length_b   1.000
_cell.length_c   1.000
_cell.angle_alpha   90.00
_cell.angle_beta   90.00
_cell.angle_gamma   90.00
#
_symmetry.space_group_name_H-M   'P 1'
#
loop_
_entity.id
_entity.type
_entity.pdbx_description
1 polymer ?
#
loop_
_entity_poly.entity_id
_entity_poly.type
_entity_poly.pdbx_seq_one_letter_code
_entity_poly.pdbx_strand_id
1 'polypeptide(L)'
;MKPVCVITGGGSGMGRATAKLVCEAGYHVILVGRTAAKLESAVAELTEAGHEAEAFVCDLSDRASCEKLARHAVERGQVKALLHIAGMSPHMGSPEAILRANALGTININDAFYPVMVSGGCVIDTSSMSAYLAPGFIMPKHSYPLARTDREKFLKKMMARINLMPKNARTGVAYSISKHFVIWFAKTDAARFGAKGVRCLSVTPGNFDTPMGQLESAEAQTFTAHSALKRNGRPEEIAALYALLLDERLGYLTGTDIVMDGGVIASGVSGLSR
;
A
#
# COMPACT_ATOMS: atom_id res chain seq x y z
N MET A 1 -16.97 0.17 -22.05
CA MET A 1 -16.41 -0.65 -20.96
C MET A 1 -16.12 0.27 -19.80
N LYS A 2 -16.39 -0.19 -18.56
CA LYS A 2 -16.03 0.53 -17.35
C LYS A 2 -14.49 0.67 -17.22
N PRO A 3 -13.97 1.75 -16.62
CA PRO A 3 -12.55 1.82 -16.29
C PRO A 3 -12.18 0.73 -15.28
N VAL A 4 -10.96 0.22 -15.35
CA VAL A 4 -10.46 -0.85 -14.49
C VAL A 4 -9.71 -0.24 -13.31
N CYS A 5 -10.03 -0.73 -12.10
CA CYS A 5 -9.28 -0.49 -10.88
C CYS A 5 -8.74 -1.81 -10.32
N VAL A 6 -7.44 -1.86 -10.09
CA VAL A 6 -6.78 -3.01 -9.44
C VAL A 6 -6.53 -2.68 -7.98
N ILE A 7 -7.01 -3.53 -7.06
CA ILE A 7 -6.87 -3.35 -5.61
C ILE A 7 -6.08 -4.52 -5.03
N THR A 8 -4.82 -4.30 -4.70
CA THR A 8 -4.02 -5.32 -4.00
C THR A 8 -4.40 -5.36 -2.51
N GLY A 9 -4.34 -6.55 -1.89
CA GLY A 9 -4.87 -6.73 -0.53
C GLY A 9 -6.40 -6.74 -0.49
N GLY A 10 -7.07 -6.94 -1.63
CA GLY A 10 -8.52 -6.85 -1.78
C GLY A 10 -9.35 -7.89 -1.05
N GLY A 11 -8.73 -8.98 -0.57
CA GLY A 11 -9.46 -10.05 0.12
C GLY A 11 -9.77 -9.78 1.59
N SER A 12 -9.31 -8.68 2.20
CA SER A 12 -9.56 -8.38 3.62
C SER A 12 -9.30 -6.91 3.97
N GLY A 13 -9.74 -6.50 5.17
CA GLY A 13 -9.41 -5.21 5.77
C GLY A 13 -9.69 -4.01 4.87
N MET A 14 -8.74 -3.08 4.81
CA MET A 14 -8.86 -1.82 4.05
C MET A 14 -9.15 -2.05 2.55
N GLY A 15 -8.46 -3.02 1.92
CA GLY A 15 -8.64 -3.31 0.49
C GLY A 15 -10.06 -3.80 0.17
N ARG A 16 -10.61 -4.71 0.99
CA ARG A 16 -11.98 -5.21 0.84
C ARG A 16 -13.01 -4.09 1.04
N ALA A 17 -12.84 -3.26 2.08
CA ALA A 17 -13.73 -2.13 2.32
C ALA A 17 -13.69 -1.11 1.17
N THR A 18 -12.51 -0.87 0.60
CA THR A 18 -12.32 0.05 -0.53
C THR A 18 -13.01 -0.42 -1.80
N ALA A 19 -13.04 -1.75 -2.04
CA ALA A 19 -13.56 -2.33 -3.27
C ALA A 19 -15.02 -1.91 -3.56
N LYS A 20 -15.88 -1.90 -2.54
CA LYS A 20 -17.29 -1.51 -2.67
C LYS A 20 -17.43 -0.07 -3.20
N LEU A 21 -16.75 0.88 -2.55
CA LEU A 21 -16.83 2.30 -2.93
C LEU A 21 -16.25 2.56 -4.33
N VAL A 22 -15.22 1.81 -4.71
CA VAL A 22 -14.64 1.90 -6.06
C VAL A 22 -15.59 1.32 -7.11
N CYS A 23 -16.30 0.23 -6.81
CA CYS A 23 -17.38 -0.28 -7.69
C CYS A 23 -18.52 0.75 -7.83
N GLU A 24 -18.95 1.37 -6.72
CA GLU A 24 -19.98 2.43 -6.72
C GLU A 24 -19.53 3.65 -7.53
N ALA A 25 -18.23 3.94 -7.58
CA ALA A 25 -17.64 4.97 -8.44
C ALA A 25 -17.56 4.57 -9.93
N GLY A 26 -18.11 3.41 -10.31
CA GLY A 26 -18.26 2.98 -11.68
C GLY A 26 -17.11 2.18 -12.28
N TYR A 27 -16.18 1.70 -11.46
CA TYR A 27 -15.07 0.87 -11.93
C TYR A 27 -15.45 -0.61 -12.01
N HIS A 28 -14.82 -1.33 -12.95
CA HIS A 28 -14.62 -2.77 -12.88
C HIS A 28 -13.43 -3.04 -11.94
N VAL A 29 -13.65 -3.82 -10.87
CA VAL A 29 -12.66 -4.00 -9.80
C VAL A 29 -12.00 -5.37 -9.90
N ILE A 30 -10.66 -5.40 -9.95
CA ILE A 30 -9.86 -6.62 -9.83
C ILE A 30 -9.27 -6.69 -8.43
N LEU A 31 -9.77 -7.62 -7.61
CA LEU A 31 -9.27 -7.88 -6.26
C LEU A 31 -8.07 -8.81 -6.30
N VAL A 32 -6.96 -8.37 -5.74
CA VAL A 32 -5.68 -9.06 -5.83
C VAL A 32 -5.13 -9.44 -4.46
N GLY A 33 -4.62 -10.66 -4.33
CA GLY A 33 -4.00 -11.18 -3.13
C GLY A 33 -3.45 -12.57 -3.32
N ARG A 34 -2.92 -13.18 -2.26
CA ARG A 34 -2.31 -14.52 -2.30
C ARG A 34 -3.30 -15.67 -2.01
N THR A 35 -4.43 -15.38 -1.37
CA THR A 35 -5.37 -16.39 -0.87
C THR A 35 -6.65 -16.35 -1.68
N ALA A 36 -6.84 -17.31 -2.60
CA ALA A 36 -7.99 -17.38 -3.49
C ALA A 36 -9.33 -17.30 -2.72
N ALA A 37 -9.53 -18.12 -1.71
CA ALA A 37 -10.78 -18.17 -0.96
C ALA A 37 -11.20 -16.81 -0.34
N LYS A 38 -10.23 -15.99 0.12
CA LYS A 38 -10.54 -14.65 0.64
C LYS A 38 -10.96 -13.68 -0.47
N LEU A 39 -10.35 -13.79 -1.63
CA LEU A 39 -10.69 -12.97 -2.80
C LEU A 39 -12.07 -13.35 -3.35
N GLU A 40 -12.33 -14.65 -3.49
CA GLU A 40 -13.61 -15.18 -3.95
C GLU A 40 -14.77 -14.77 -3.03
N SER A 41 -14.56 -14.83 -1.70
CA SER A 41 -15.53 -14.32 -0.72
C SER A 41 -15.82 -12.83 -0.89
N ALA A 42 -14.78 -12.02 -1.13
CA ALA A 42 -14.96 -10.59 -1.33
C ALA A 42 -15.64 -10.27 -2.67
N VAL A 43 -15.32 -11.02 -3.74
CA VAL A 43 -16.00 -10.91 -5.04
C VAL A 43 -17.47 -11.28 -4.94
N ALA A 44 -17.80 -12.39 -4.24
CA ALA A 44 -19.17 -12.84 -4.07
C ALA A 44 -20.05 -11.73 -3.44
N GLU A 45 -19.57 -11.08 -2.37
CA GLU A 45 -20.29 -9.97 -1.72
C GLU A 45 -20.53 -8.78 -2.67
N LEU A 46 -19.52 -8.44 -3.48
CA LEU A 46 -19.66 -7.36 -4.45
C LEU A 46 -20.64 -7.72 -5.56
N THR A 47 -20.61 -8.97 -6.01
CA THR A 47 -21.53 -9.47 -7.06
C THR A 47 -22.97 -9.54 -6.56
N GLU A 48 -23.21 -10.00 -5.31
CA GLU A 48 -24.52 -9.98 -4.67
C GLU A 48 -25.07 -8.56 -4.52
N ALA A 49 -24.19 -7.57 -4.35
CA ALA A 49 -24.55 -6.15 -4.35
C ALA A 49 -24.74 -5.54 -5.76
N GLY A 50 -24.65 -6.36 -6.82
CA GLY A 50 -24.83 -5.91 -8.21
C GLY A 50 -23.60 -5.25 -8.85
N HIS A 51 -22.42 -5.40 -8.27
CA HIS A 51 -21.19 -4.82 -8.79
C HIS A 51 -20.38 -5.80 -9.67
N GLU A 52 -19.58 -5.25 -10.57
CA GLU A 52 -18.65 -6.02 -11.40
C GLU A 52 -17.28 -6.09 -10.74
N ALA A 53 -16.92 -7.28 -10.25
CA ALA A 53 -15.63 -7.53 -9.64
C ALA A 53 -15.13 -8.93 -9.97
N GLU A 54 -13.82 -9.13 -9.97
CA GLU A 54 -13.19 -10.42 -10.14
C GLU A 54 -11.97 -10.59 -9.25
N ALA A 55 -11.56 -11.84 -9.03
CA ALA A 55 -10.42 -12.22 -8.23
C ALA A 55 -9.21 -12.55 -9.10
N PHE A 56 -8.02 -12.10 -8.69
CA PHE A 56 -6.76 -12.50 -9.32
C PHE A 56 -5.72 -12.85 -8.26
N VAL A 57 -5.25 -14.10 -8.24
CA VAL A 57 -4.19 -14.53 -7.33
C VAL A 57 -2.84 -14.06 -7.83
N CYS A 58 -2.15 -13.25 -7.01
CA CYS A 58 -0.84 -12.68 -7.36
C CYS A 58 0.07 -12.62 -6.12
N ASP A 59 1.32 -13.06 -6.28
CA ASP A 59 2.40 -12.74 -5.36
C ASP A 59 3.15 -11.51 -5.86
N LEU A 60 3.02 -10.40 -5.14
CA LEU A 60 3.66 -9.13 -5.51
C LEU A 60 5.19 -9.17 -5.40
N SER A 61 5.76 -10.12 -4.65
CA SER A 61 7.21 -10.31 -4.59
C SER A 61 7.78 -10.95 -5.88
N ASP A 62 6.92 -11.55 -6.70
CA ASP A 62 7.24 -12.09 -8.03
C ASP A 62 6.87 -11.09 -9.12
N ARG A 63 7.87 -10.60 -9.81
CA ARG A 63 7.72 -9.67 -10.93
C ARG A 63 6.86 -10.25 -12.06
N ALA A 64 7.08 -11.50 -12.42
CA ALA A 64 6.34 -12.14 -13.51
C ALA A 64 4.84 -12.27 -13.17
N SER A 65 4.51 -12.50 -11.89
CA SER A 65 3.13 -12.50 -11.41
C SER A 65 2.48 -11.12 -11.56
N CYS A 66 3.18 -10.05 -11.22
CA CYS A 66 2.70 -8.67 -11.41
C CYS A 66 2.50 -8.34 -12.90
N GLU A 67 3.40 -8.77 -13.78
CA GLU A 67 3.28 -8.56 -15.24
C GLU A 67 2.09 -9.34 -15.84
N LYS A 68 1.79 -10.55 -15.32
CA LYS A 68 0.58 -11.31 -15.71
C LYS A 68 -0.68 -10.57 -15.29
N LEU A 69 -0.71 -10.03 -14.06
CA LEU A 69 -1.82 -9.23 -13.56
C LEU A 69 -2.06 -7.98 -14.41
N ALA A 70 -0.99 -7.27 -14.80
CA ALA A 70 -1.11 -6.07 -15.63
C ALA A 70 -1.70 -6.39 -17.02
N ARG A 71 -1.28 -7.49 -17.66
CA ARG A 71 -1.87 -7.96 -18.92
C ARG A 71 -3.35 -8.30 -18.76
N HIS A 72 -3.69 -9.06 -17.71
CA HIS A 72 -5.06 -9.40 -17.40
C HIS A 72 -5.94 -8.16 -17.20
N ALA A 73 -5.44 -7.13 -16.50
CA ALA A 73 -6.18 -5.89 -16.31
C ALA A 73 -6.49 -5.17 -17.62
N VAL A 74 -5.56 -5.18 -18.59
CA VAL A 74 -5.77 -4.60 -19.94
C VAL A 74 -6.87 -5.33 -20.72
N GLU A 75 -6.99 -6.64 -20.57
CA GLU A 75 -8.05 -7.44 -21.20
C GLU A 75 -9.45 -7.06 -20.70
N ARG A 76 -9.55 -6.47 -19.51
CA ARG A 76 -10.82 -6.03 -18.89
C ARG A 76 -11.21 -4.60 -19.26
N GLY A 77 -10.26 -3.78 -19.70
CA GLY A 77 -10.54 -2.42 -20.13
C GLY A 77 -9.38 -1.45 -19.91
N GLN A 78 -9.70 -0.16 -19.88
CA GLN A 78 -8.71 0.88 -19.61
C GLN A 78 -8.31 0.88 -18.13
N VAL A 79 -7.05 0.64 -17.84
CA VAL A 79 -6.52 0.63 -16.47
C VAL A 79 -6.35 2.08 -15.99
N LYS A 80 -7.32 2.56 -15.20
CA LYS A 80 -7.38 3.93 -14.66
C LYS A 80 -6.88 4.02 -13.21
N ALA A 81 -6.94 2.93 -12.45
CA ALA A 81 -6.56 2.97 -11.04
C ALA A 81 -5.75 1.75 -10.61
N LEU A 82 -4.71 1.99 -9.82
CA LEU A 82 -3.97 0.98 -9.08
C LEU A 82 -3.94 1.41 -7.60
N LEU A 83 -4.67 0.68 -6.75
CA LEU A 83 -4.65 0.84 -5.31
C LEU A 83 -3.79 -0.27 -4.70
N HIS A 84 -2.52 0.04 -4.45
CA HIS A 84 -1.59 -0.90 -3.84
C HIS A 84 -1.70 -0.85 -2.31
N ILE A 85 -2.68 -1.62 -1.77
CA ILE A 85 -3.01 -1.66 -0.33
C ILE A 85 -2.33 -2.83 0.37
N ALA A 86 -1.94 -3.88 -0.37
CA ALA A 86 -1.28 -5.06 0.19
C ALA A 86 0.02 -4.70 0.93
N GLY A 87 0.27 -5.43 2.01
CA GLY A 87 1.51 -5.35 2.77
C GLY A 87 1.60 -6.44 3.83
N MET A 88 2.80 -6.63 4.37
CA MET A 88 3.06 -7.49 5.53
C MET A 88 3.37 -6.64 6.74
N SER A 89 2.76 -6.96 7.89
CA SER A 89 3.08 -6.35 9.19
C SER A 89 4.32 -6.98 9.83
N PRO A 90 4.88 -6.39 10.90
CA PRO A 90 6.04 -6.94 11.61
C PRO A 90 5.86 -8.37 12.12
N HIS A 91 4.61 -8.77 12.39
CA HIS A 91 4.27 -10.09 12.96
C HIS A 91 4.04 -11.18 11.89
N MET A 92 4.13 -10.86 10.60
CA MET A 92 3.78 -11.77 9.51
C MET A 92 4.97 -12.49 8.88
N GLY A 93 6.20 -12.18 9.26
CA GLY A 93 7.37 -12.84 8.66
C GLY A 93 8.71 -12.29 9.11
N SER A 94 9.79 -12.80 8.49
CA SER A 94 11.13 -12.33 8.73
C SER A 94 11.36 -10.91 8.19
N PRO A 95 12.39 -10.18 8.66
CA PRO A 95 12.74 -8.87 8.13
C PRO A 95 12.92 -8.83 6.61
N GLU A 96 13.54 -9.87 6.04
CA GLU A 96 13.71 -9.97 4.60
C GLU A 96 12.38 -10.20 3.87
N ALA A 97 11.50 -11.06 4.39
CA ALA A 97 10.18 -11.29 3.82
C ALA A 97 9.34 -10.00 3.80
N ILE A 98 9.40 -9.20 4.88
CA ILE A 98 8.74 -7.90 4.98
C ILE A 98 9.27 -6.93 3.90
N LEU A 99 10.59 -6.83 3.73
CA LEU A 99 11.19 -5.99 2.69
C LEU A 99 10.81 -6.44 1.28
N ARG A 100 10.83 -7.75 1.02
CA ARG A 100 10.45 -8.30 -0.29
C ARG A 100 8.98 -8.02 -0.60
N ALA A 101 8.08 -8.25 0.35
CA ALA A 101 6.66 -8.00 0.16
C ALA A 101 6.34 -6.50 0.02
N ASN A 102 6.85 -5.66 0.93
CA ASN A 102 6.45 -4.26 0.99
C ASN A 102 7.26 -3.36 0.05
N ALA A 103 8.59 -3.56 -0.05
CA ALA A 103 9.43 -2.68 -0.87
C ALA A 103 9.56 -3.22 -2.31
N LEU A 104 10.00 -4.48 -2.50
CA LEU A 104 10.09 -5.03 -3.86
C LEU A 104 8.71 -5.24 -4.48
N GLY A 105 7.70 -5.63 -3.69
CA GLY A 105 6.32 -5.73 -4.16
C GLY A 105 5.80 -4.42 -4.72
N THR A 106 6.05 -3.29 -4.04
CA THR A 106 5.70 -1.95 -4.55
C THR A 106 6.42 -1.64 -5.87
N ILE A 107 7.72 -1.94 -5.96
CA ILE A 107 8.47 -1.74 -7.21
C ILE A 107 7.88 -2.59 -8.34
N ASN A 108 7.63 -3.88 -8.09
CA ASN A 108 7.17 -4.83 -9.09
C ASN A 108 5.80 -4.42 -9.65
N ILE A 109 4.85 -4.08 -8.76
CA ILE A 109 3.50 -3.75 -9.20
C ILE A 109 3.47 -2.40 -9.94
N ASN A 110 4.17 -1.38 -9.45
CA ASN A 110 4.24 -0.09 -10.13
C ASN A 110 4.93 -0.21 -11.50
N ASP A 111 6.03 -0.96 -11.60
CA ASP A 111 6.72 -1.16 -12.86
C ASP A 111 5.89 -1.97 -13.87
N ALA A 112 5.11 -2.96 -13.42
CA ALA A 112 4.21 -3.74 -14.26
C ALA A 112 3.05 -2.89 -14.79
N PHE A 113 2.53 -1.97 -13.95
CA PHE A 113 1.39 -1.14 -14.32
C PHE A 113 1.76 0.14 -15.07
N TYR A 114 2.98 0.63 -14.92
CA TYR A 114 3.42 1.82 -15.64
C TYR A 114 3.13 1.80 -17.16
N PRO A 115 3.45 0.74 -17.92
CA PRO A 115 3.20 0.73 -19.37
C PRO A 115 1.70 0.71 -19.73
N VAL A 116 0.85 0.15 -18.87
CA VAL A 116 -0.57 -0.13 -19.17
C VAL A 116 -1.54 0.91 -18.61
N MET A 117 -1.11 1.74 -17.67
CA MET A 117 -1.92 2.86 -17.16
C MET A 117 -2.19 3.88 -18.25
N VAL A 118 -3.42 4.40 -18.32
CA VAL A 118 -3.83 5.43 -19.27
C VAL A 118 -3.93 6.82 -18.62
N SER A 119 -3.86 7.87 -19.44
CA SER A 119 -3.96 9.27 -18.96
C SER A 119 -5.25 9.50 -18.15
N GLY A 120 -5.17 10.37 -17.16
CA GLY A 120 -6.21 10.61 -16.16
C GLY A 120 -6.27 9.52 -15.07
N GLY A 121 -5.36 8.54 -15.09
CA GLY A 121 -5.29 7.49 -14.08
C GLY A 121 -4.64 7.92 -12.77
N CYS A 122 -4.71 7.04 -11.77
CA CYS A 122 -4.13 7.25 -10.44
C CYS A 122 -3.51 5.97 -9.87
N VAL A 123 -2.29 6.08 -9.37
CA VAL A 123 -1.60 5.06 -8.57
C VAL A 123 -1.50 5.53 -7.14
N ILE A 124 -1.92 4.69 -6.19
CA ILE A 124 -1.86 4.98 -4.76
C ILE A 124 -1.15 3.84 -4.06
N ASP A 125 0.02 4.12 -3.50
CA ASP A 125 0.80 3.18 -2.72
C ASP A 125 0.52 3.36 -1.22
N THR A 126 0.24 2.28 -0.50
CA THR A 126 -0.08 2.34 0.93
C THR A 126 1.15 2.18 1.80
N SER A 127 1.50 3.25 2.51
CA SER A 127 2.54 3.28 3.53
C SER A 127 1.99 2.87 4.92
N SER A 128 2.49 3.47 5.98
CA SER A 128 2.06 3.33 7.37
C SER A 128 2.63 4.47 8.21
N MET A 129 1.95 4.86 9.27
CA MET A 129 2.47 5.82 10.26
C MET A 129 3.84 5.41 10.83
N SER A 130 4.16 4.11 10.86
CA SER A 130 5.47 3.60 11.29
C SER A 130 6.64 4.16 10.49
N ALA A 131 6.41 4.64 9.26
CA ALA A 131 7.40 5.34 8.45
C ALA A 131 7.85 6.68 9.06
N TYR A 132 6.99 7.32 9.84
CA TYR A 132 7.24 8.59 10.50
C TYR A 132 7.68 8.44 11.96
N LEU A 133 7.22 7.36 12.63
CA LEU A 133 7.49 7.14 14.05
C LEU A 133 8.92 6.64 14.30
N ALA A 134 9.54 6.00 13.33
CA ALA A 134 10.92 5.55 13.43
C ALA A 134 11.90 6.72 13.20
N PRO A 135 12.99 6.82 14.00
CA PRO A 135 13.96 7.90 13.86
C PRO A 135 14.58 7.99 12.48
N GLY A 136 14.69 9.20 11.95
CA GLY A 136 15.17 9.45 10.60
C GLY A 136 16.59 8.92 10.31
N PHE A 137 17.45 8.80 11.33
CA PHE A 137 18.81 8.27 11.18
C PHE A 137 18.83 6.74 10.92
N ILE A 138 17.74 6.02 11.24
CA ILE A 138 17.60 4.59 10.95
C ILE A 138 17.33 4.39 9.46
N MET A 139 16.69 5.37 8.78
CA MET A 139 16.28 5.26 7.39
C MET A 139 17.44 5.35 6.42
N PRO A 140 17.73 4.28 5.64
CA PRO A 140 18.87 4.24 4.71
C PRO A 140 18.57 4.96 3.39
N LYS A 141 18.15 6.23 3.45
CA LYS A 141 17.63 7.03 2.32
C LYS A 141 18.61 7.09 1.14
N HIS A 142 19.92 7.16 1.41
CA HIS A 142 20.96 7.18 0.36
C HIS A 142 20.99 5.89 -0.48
N SER A 143 20.43 4.81 0.03
CA SER A 143 20.41 3.52 -0.68
C SER A 143 19.10 3.29 -1.45
N TYR A 144 18.07 4.12 -1.26
CA TYR A 144 16.79 3.97 -1.94
C TYR A 144 16.87 4.04 -3.47
N PRO A 145 17.70 4.91 -4.09
CA PRO A 145 17.85 4.93 -5.54
C PRO A 145 18.32 3.62 -6.16
N LEU A 146 19.02 2.75 -5.38
CA LEU A 146 19.41 1.41 -5.85
C LEU A 146 18.21 0.54 -6.25
N ALA A 147 17.02 0.80 -5.70
CA ALA A 147 15.78 0.13 -6.09
C ALA A 147 15.50 0.19 -7.60
N ARG A 148 16.01 1.22 -8.28
CA ARG A 148 15.84 1.43 -9.73
C ARG A 148 16.90 0.75 -10.59
N THR A 149 18.09 0.53 -10.03
CA THR A 149 19.27 0.09 -10.80
C THR A 149 19.75 -1.30 -10.41
N ASP A 150 19.67 -1.66 -9.12
CA ASP A 150 20.17 -2.93 -8.58
C ASP A 150 19.37 -3.34 -7.33
N ARG A 151 18.31 -4.11 -7.56
CA ARG A 151 17.37 -4.54 -6.51
C ARG A 151 18.01 -5.44 -5.46
N GLU A 152 18.96 -6.28 -5.84
CA GLU A 152 19.67 -7.15 -4.89
C GLU A 152 20.59 -6.33 -3.99
N LYS A 153 21.32 -5.37 -4.54
CA LYS A 153 22.14 -4.44 -3.76
C LYS A 153 21.27 -3.56 -2.85
N PHE A 154 20.12 -3.11 -3.34
CA PHE A 154 19.12 -2.42 -2.52
C PHE A 154 18.75 -3.26 -1.29
N LEU A 155 18.30 -4.51 -1.48
CA LEU A 155 17.93 -5.40 -0.37
C LEU A 155 19.10 -5.62 0.60
N LYS A 156 20.29 -5.89 0.09
CA LYS A 156 21.50 -6.07 0.92
C LYS A 156 21.78 -4.84 1.79
N LYS A 157 21.61 -3.62 1.26
CA LYS A 157 21.80 -2.37 2.03
C LYS A 157 20.70 -2.19 3.08
N MET A 158 19.45 -2.51 2.76
CA MET A 158 18.33 -2.47 3.74
C MET A 158 18.60 -3.47 4.87
N MET A 159 18.93 -4.74 4.54
CA MET A 159 19.20 -5.78 5.52
C MET A 159 20.43 -5.47 6.38
N ALA A 160 21.50 -4.91 5.81
CA ALA A 160 22.67 -4.48 6.57
C ALA A 160 22.29 -3.46 7.65
N ARG A 161 21.41 -2.51 7.33
CA ARG A 161 20.92 -1.53 8.29
C ARG A 161 20.07 -2.16 9.40
N ILE A 162 19.16 -3.07 9.04
CA ILE A 162 18.31 -3.80 9.98
C ILE A 162 19.13 -4.69 10.92
N ASN A 163 20.18 -5.34 10.41
CA ASN A 163 21.02 -6.24 11.20
C ASN A 163 21.85 -5.53 12.29
N LEU A 164 22.02 -4.21 12.20
CA LEU A 164 22.61 -3.41 13.28
C LEU A 164 21.68 -3.27 14.49
N MET A 165 20.40 -3.57 14.34
CA MET A 165 19.43 -3.47 15.42
C MET A 165 19.37 -4.73 16.28
N PRO A 166 18.94 -4.63 17.55
CA PRO A 166 18.66 -5.79 18.39
C PRO A 166 17.68 -6.75 17.71
N LYS A 167 17.85 -8.06 17.91
CA LYS A 167 17.07 -9.10 17.20
C LYS A 167 15.55 -8.90 17.33
N ASN A 168 15.07 -8.54 18.51
CA ASN A 168 13.65 -8.31 18.80
C ASN A 168 13.06 -7.06 18.10
N ALA A 169 13.90 -6.11 17.68
CA ALA A 169 13.45 -4.90 16.99
C ALA A 169 13.51 -5.01 15.45
N ARG A 170 14.15 -6.05 14.89
CA ARG A 170 14.47 -6.13 13.46
C ARG A 170 13.25 -6.16 12.56
N THR A 171 12.18 -6.85 12.93
CA THR A 171 10.94 -6.92 12.12
C THR A 171 10.23 -5.57 12.10
N GLY A 172 10.12 -4.88 13.24
CA GLY A 172 9.55 -3.53 13.33
C GLY A 172 10.36 -2.51 12.51
N VAL A 173 11.71 -2.57 12.60
CA VAL A 173 12.58 -1.70 11.81
C VAL A 173 12.49 -2.00 10.31
N ALA A 174 12.43 -3.28 9.92
CA ALA A 174 12.23 -3.67 8.52
C ALA A 174 10.91 -3.13 7.97
N TYR A 175 9.86 -3.22 8.76
CA TYR A 175 8.56 -2.65 8.42
C TYR A 175 8.64 -1.12 8.24
N SER A 176 9.17 -0.41 9.23
CA SER A 176 9.33 1.06 9.16
C SER A 176 10.15 1.50 7.95
N ILE A 177 11.30 0.84 7.69
CA ILE A 177 12.13 1.12 6.52
C ILE A 177 11.35 0.85 5.22
N SER A 178 10.62 -0.29 5.14
CA SER A 178 9.86 -0.63 3.94
C SER A 178 8.75 0.40 3.67
N LYS A 179 8.04 0.85 4.71
CA LYS A 179 6.96 1.83 4.58
C LYS A 179 7.47 3.25 4.30
N HIS A 180 8.61 3.63 4.89
CA HIS A 180 9.27 4.89 4.52
C HIS A 180 9.77 4.86 3.07
N PHE A 181 10.27 3.70 2.61
CA PHE A 181 10.64 3.51 1.21
C PHE A 181 9.43 3.70 0.28
N VAL A 182 8.25 3.17 0.61
CA VAL A 182 7.01 3.35 -0.19
C VAL A 182 6.69 4.83 -0.39
N ILE A 183 6.78 5.67 0.65
CA ILE A 183 6.57 7.12 0.53
C ILE A 183 7.59 7.75 -0.43
N TRP A 184 8.87 7.42 -0.26
CA TRP A 184 9.92 7.93 -1.14
C TRP A 184 9.70 7.48 -2.60
N PHE A 185 9.30 6.21 -2.80
CA PHE A 185 9.09 5.62 -4.10
C PHE A 185 7.93 6.31 -4.84
N ALA A 186 6.76 6.44 -4.20
CA ALA A 186 5.60 7.11 -4.79
C ALA A 186 5.92 8.57 -5.17
N LYS A 187 6.60 9.32 -4.28
CA LYS A 187 7.03 10.70 -4.56
C LYS A 187 7.97 10.81 -5.75
N THR A 188 8.95 9.90 -5.85
CA THR A 188 9.92 9.92 -6.96
C THR A 188 9.35 9.34 -8.26
N ASP A 189 8.33 8.48 -8.17
CA ASP A 189 7.63 7.92 -9.33
C ASP A 189 6.61 8.88 -9.94
N ALA A 190 6.20 9.90 -9.20
CA ALA A 190 5.23 10.89 -9.67
C ALA A 190 5.66 11.57 -10.98
N ALA A 191 6.95 11.85 -11.17
CA ALA A 191 7.45 12.41 -12.42
C ALA A 191 7.32 11.42 -13.59
N ARG A 192 7.63 10.13 -13.35
CA ARG A 192 7.53 9.07 -14.35
C ARG A 192 6.07 8.85 -14.79
N PHE A 193 5.17 8.67 -13.83
CA PHE A 193 3.74 8.50 -14.10
C PHE A 193 3.11 9.78 -14.67
N GLY A 194 3.52 10.95 -14.17
CA GLY A 194 3.06 12.25 -14.64
C GLY A 194 3.35 12.50 -16.13
N ALA A 195 4.47 11.98 -16.66
CA ALA A 195 4.79 12.04 -18.09
C ALA A 195 3.72 11.32 -18.97
N LYS A 196 2.91 10.43 -18.37
CA LYS A 196 1.77 9.76 -19.02
C LYS A 196 0.42 10.37 -18.63
N GLY A 197 0.39 11.47 -17.87
CA GLY A 197 -0.84 12.05 -17.35
C GLY A 197 -1.48 11.20 -16.23
N VAL A 198 -0.69 10.39 -15.52
CA VAL A 198 -1.13 9.55 -14.40
C VAL A 198 -0.61 10.13 -13.10
N ARG A 199 -1.48 10.25 -12.11
CA ARG A 199 -1.09 10.67 -10.75
C ARG A 199 -0.45 9.50 -9.99
N CYS A 200 0.58 9.77 -9.20
CA CYS A 200 1.20 8.79 -8.31
C CYS A 200 1.43 9.43 -6.94
N LEU A 201 0.88 8.82 -5.90
CA LEU A 201 0.96 9.32 -4.53
C LEU A 201 0.94 8.17 -3.53
N SER A 202 1.21 8.48 -2.26
CA SER A 202 1.06 7.50 -1.18
C SER A 202 -0.01 7.93 -0.17
N VAL A 203 -0.60 6.93 0.49
CA VAL A 203 -1.46 7.10 1.66
C VAL A 203 -0.79 6.43 2.85
N THR A 204 -0.72 7.15 3.96
CA THR A 204 -0.14 6.68 5.22
C THR A 204 -1.24 6.49 6.26
N PRO A 205 -1.77 5.25 6.43
CA PRO A 205 -2.72 4.94 7.49
C PRO A 205 -2.05 4.86 8.86
N GLY A 206 -2.83 5.21 9.89
CA GLY A 206 -2.59 4.85 11.28
C GLY A 206 -3.13 3.46 11.60
N ASN A 207 -3.61 3.29 12.85
CA ASN A 207 -4.26 2.06 13.29
C ASN A 207 -5.71 2.01 12.81
N PHE A 208 -6.09 0.91 12.15
CA PHE A 208 -7.45 0.64 11.68
C PHE A 208 -7.94 -0.71 12.21
N ASP A 209 -9.24 -0.81 12.47
CA ASP A 209 -9.89 -2.05 12.92
C ASP A 209 -9.98 -3.06 11.77
N THR A 210 -8.87 -3.76 11.53
CA THR A 210 -8.70 -4.75 10.47
C THR A 210 -8.12 -6.05 11.07
N PRO A 211 -8.22 -7.18 10.37
CA PRO A 211 -7.55 -8.42 10.81
C PRO A 211 -6.03 -8.25 11.01
N MET A 212 -5.37 -7.39 10.23
CA MET A 212 -3.95 -7.06 10.42
C MET A 212 -3.74 -6.21 11.67
N GLY A 213 -4.59 -5.21 11.92
CA GLY A 213 -4.53 -4.36 13.11
C GLY A 213 -4.75 -5.13 14.41
N GLN A 214 -5.52 -6.21 14.38
CA GLN A 214 -5.74 -7.09 15.54
C GLN A 214 -4.46 -7.84 15.95
N LEU A 215 -3.58 -8.17 15.02
CA LEU A 215 -2.27 -8.78 15.30
C LEU A 215 -1.31 -7.83 16.03
N GLU A 216 -1.54 -6.53 15.92
CA GLU A 216 -0.72 -5.46 16.50
C GLU A 216 -1.40 -4.80 17.71
N SER A 217 -2.43 -5.42 18.29
CA SER A 217 -3.36 -4.80 19.25
C SER A 217 -2.71 -4.11 20.46
N ALA A 218 -1.68 -4.69 21.06
CA ALA A 218 -1.00 -4.11 22.23
C ALA A 218 -0.20 -2.84 21.87
N GLU A 219 0.51 -2.84 20.73
CA GLU A 219 1.25 -1.67 20.23
C GLU A 219 0.28 -0.61 19.71
N ALA A 220 -0.79 -1.04 19.03
CA ALA A 220 -1.84 -0.18 18.53
C ALA A 220 -2.51 0.61 19.65
N GLN A 221 -2.81 -0.01 20.80
CA GLN A 221 -3.40 0.66 21.96
C GLN A 221 -2.53 1.83 22.47
N THR A 222 -1.21 1.65 22.51
CA THR A 222 -0.29 2.70 22.94
C THR A 222 -0.38 3.92 22.01
N PHE A 223 -0.35 3.71 20.69
CA PHE A 223 -0.46 4.81 19.73
C PHE A 223 -1.85 5.44 19.74
N THR A 224 -2.90 4.63 19.85
CA THR A 224 -4.29 5.11 19.95
C THR A 224 -4.48 6.01 21.17
N ALA A 225 -3.89 5.69 22.31
CA ALA A 225 -3.92 6.52 23.52
C ALA A 225 -3.30 7.91 23.30
N HIS A 226 -2.33 8.04 22.38
CA HIS A 226 -1.68 9.31 22.04
C HIS A 226 -2.33 10.02 20.84
N SER A 227 -3.18 9.35 20.06
CA SER A 227 -3.86 9.98 18.92
C SER A 227 -4.81 11.08 19.37
N ALA A 228 -5.06 12.07 18.51
CA ALA A 228 -6.00 13.15 18.81
C ALA A 228 -7.44 12.61 18.92
N LEU A 229 -7.81 11.62 18.10
CA LEU A 229 -9.18 11.06 18.07
C LEU A 229 -9.42 9.95 19.10
N LYS A 230 -8.38 9.46 19.80
CA LYS A 230 -8.46 8.44 20.88
C LYS A 230 -9.17 7.14 20.48
N ARG A 231 -9.12 6.78 19.22
CA ARG A 231 -9.71 5.55 18.68
C ARG A 231 -8.95 5.06 17.44
N ASN A 232 -9.13 3.81 17.08
CA ASN A 232 -8.73 3.32 15.77
C ASN A 232 -9.65 3.90 14.67
N GLY A 233 -9.13 3.97 13.46
CA GLY A 233 -9.94 4.22 12.27
C GLY A 233 -10.77 2.98 11.90
N ARG A 234 -11.95 3.19 11.33
CA ARG A 234 -12.73 2.11 10.74
C ARG A 234 -12.29 1.89 9.29
N PRO A 235 -12.30 0.65 8.77
CA PRO A 235 -11.92 0.36 7.38
C PRO A 235 -12.68 1.21 6.36
N GLU A 236 -13.95 1.56 6.64
CA GLU A 236 -14.79 2.38 5.76
C GLU A 236 -14.29 3.82 5.66
N GLU A 237 -13.66 4.34 6.72
CA GLU A 237 -13.14 5.72 6.72
C GLU A 237 -11.95 5.86 5.76
N ILE A 238 -11.03 4.90 5.76
CA ILE A 238 -9.90 4.94 4.82
C ILE A 238 -10.32 4.51 3.41
N ALA A 239 -11.32 3.64 3.28
CA ALA A 239 -11.93 3.29 2.00
C ALA A 239 -12.50 4.53 1.30
N ALA A 240 -13.18 5.40 2.05
CA ALA A 240 -13.69 6.67 1.54
C ALA A 240 -12.56 7.58 1.03
N LEU A 241 -11.41 7.63 1.72
CA LEU A 241 -10.23 8.37 1.26
C LEU A 241 -9.70 7.80 -0.07
N TYR A 242 -9.51 6.47 -0.17
CA TYR A 242 -9.03 5.87 -1.42
C TYR A 242 -9.98 6.15 -2.59
N ALA A 243 -11.28 6.00 -2.40
CA ALA A 243 -12.27 6.27 -3.42
C ALA A 243 -12.26 7.76 -3.84
N LEU A 244 -12.20 8.69 -2.87
CA LEU A 244 -12.10 10.12 -3.14
C LEU A 244 -10.87 10.48 -3.96
N LEU A 245 -9.72 9.85 -3.67
CA LEU A 245 -8.48 10.12 -4.38
C LEU A 245 -8.49 9.68 -5.85
N LEU A 246 -9.45 8.87 -6.28
CA LEU A 246 -9.65 8.51 -7.68
C LEU A 246 -10.42 9.59 -8.47
N ASP A 247 -11.02 10.57 -7.79
CA ASP A 247 -11.79 11.63 -8.42
C ASP A 247 -10.89 12.48 -9.33
N GLU A 248 -11.30 12.67 -10.59
CA GLU A 248 -10.58 13.44 -11.59
C GLU A 248 -10.46 14.94 -11.23
N ARG A 249 -11.37 15.46 -10.38
CA ARG A 249 -11.28 16.84 -9.84
C ARG A 249 -10.03 17.06 -8.99
N LEU A 250 -9.41 16.01 -8.49
CA LEU A 250 -8.12 16.03 -7.79
C LEU A 250 -6.91 15.89 -8.74
N GLY A 251 -7.10 16.20 -10.02
CA GLY A 251 -6.11 15.99 -11.09
C GLY A 251 -4.74 16.64 -10.87
N TYR A 252 -4.64 17.65 -10.00
CA TYR A 252 -3.36 18.31 -9.65
C TYR A 252 -2.67 17.71 -8.41
N LEU A 253 -3.29 16.71 -7.75
CA LEU A 253 -2.76 16.07 -6.56
C LEU A 253 -1.89 14.86 -6.92
N THR A 254 -0.57 15.01 -6.89
CA THR A 254 0.42 13.95 -7.17
C THR A 254 1.71 14.20 -6.40
N GLY A 255 2.59 13.19 -6.28
CA GLY A 255 3.93 13.33 -5.67
C GLY A 255 3.92 13.63 -4.18
N THR A 256 2.83 13.35 -3.49
CA THR A 256 2.66 13.62 -2.06
C THR A 256 2.33 12.36 -1.27
N ASP A 257 2.39 12.47 0.05
CA ASP A 257 1.91 11.47 1.00
C ASP A 257 0.74 12.05 1.80
N ILE A 258 -0.36 11.31 1.89
CA ILE A 258 -1.55 11.72 2.61
C ILE A 258 -1.66 10.87 3.88
N VAL A 259 -1.54 11.53 5.02
CA VAL A 259 -1.62 10.89 6.34
C VAL A 259 -3.07 10.83 6.80
N MET A 260 -3.51 9.62 7.23
CA MET A 260 -4.81 9.39 7.86
C MET A 260 -4.61 8.46 9.08
N ASP A 261 -4.26 9.04 10.23
CA ASP A 261 -3.78 8.32 11.41
C ASP A 261 -4.46 8.73 12.72
N GLY A 262 -5.55 9.47 12.66
CA GLY A 262 -6.23 9.99 13.85
C GLY A 262 -5.41 11.00 14.65
N GLY A 263 -4.33 11.55 14.07
CA GLY A 263 -3.45 12.54 14.69
C GLY A 263 -2.32 11.93 15.53
N VAL A 264 -1.95 10.67 15.31
CA VAL A 264 -0.82 10.01 16.02
C VAL A 264 0.50 10.71 15.72
N ILE A 265 0.83 10.92 14.43
CA ILE A 265 2.07 11.59 14.04
C ILE A 265 2.11 13.02 14.59
N ALA A 266 0.99 13.73 14.52
CA ALA A 266 0.87 15.11 15.03
C ALA A 266 1.04 15.22 16.56
N SER A 267 0.82 14.15 17.32
CA SER A 267 1.02 14.13 18.77
C SER A 267 2.49 14.16 19.19
N GLY A 268 3.43 13.97 18.24
CA GLY A 268 4.86 13.93 18.52
C GLY A 268 5.34 12.63 19.20
N VAL A 269 4.46 11.63 19.35
CA VAL A 269 4.86 10.31 19.88
C VAL A 269 5.90 9.69 18.94
N SER A 270 6.98 9.15 19.50
CA SER A 270 7.99 8.42 18.73
C SER A 270 8.01 6.94 19.16
N GLY A 271 8.33 6.06 18.21
CA GLY A 271 8.47 4.64 18.50
C GLY A 271 9.63 4.27 19.45
N LEU A 272 10.42 5.26 19.90
CA LEU A 272 11.52 5.10 20.88
C LEU A 272 11.14 5.57 22.28
N SER A 273 9.97 6.17 22.48
CA SER A 273 9.51 6.61 23.80
C SER A 273 8.93 5.44 24.60
N ARG A 274 9.72 4.38 24.79
CA ARG A 274 9.45 3.27 25.72
C ARG A 274 10.60 3.10 26.69
#